data_4be9a1cf5bf90a6ea4ccd20a8df17979
#
_entry.id   4be9a1cf5bf90a6ea4ccd20a8df17979
#
_cell.length_a   1.000
_cell.length_b   1.000
_cell.length_c   1.000
_cell.angle_alpha   90.00
_cell.angle_beta   90.00
_cell.angle_gamma   90.00
#
_symmetry.space_group_name_H-M   'P 1'
#
loop_
_entity.id
_entity.type
_entity.pdbx_description
1 polymer ?
#
loop_
_entity_poly.entity_id
_entity_poly.type
_entity_poly.pdbx_seq_one_letter_code
_entity_poly.pdbx_strand_id
1 'polypeptide(L)'
;GKGYFTNRPSSATVCSACEAGTFSKALSVTCTLCQAGTYSTTSSFECQKCSLGFFTKATGSAACTACQAGFFAGFDGSSKCDACPEGFFSGASGQGACESCSKGKYQDRRGQMSCNECGGGTYQSSTASTSCEPCPVGHFASSTKSSKCDVCPENSISPDSGTVSCSVCSYPTRTNGTNRANCSACAFGYYWDDSSLAEPCGSTNTGPNCCRRCPRGTECGAAQTETKHRYAGNLIVNEKYFRFSETSTKIYRCGRHHNYAQHCGGGIIPGEASCRYHSHGPLCRQCKVGYFHGSFDGTCIRCAERAIL
;
A
#
# COMPACT_ATOMS: atom_id res chain seq x y z
N GLY A 1 52.34 -46.57 17.59
CA GLY A 1 52.05 -45.70 16.41
C GLY A 1 51.02 -44.64 16.74
N LYS A 2 50.76 -43.72 15.83
CA LYS A 2 49.67 -42.72 15.99
C LYS A 2 48.34 -43.44 16.11
N GLY A 3 47.46 -43.01 17.01
CA GLY A 3 46.16 -43.64 17.27
C GLY A 3 46.20 -44.87 18.19
N TYR A 4 47.41 -45.23 18.72
CA TYR A 4 47.60 -46.33 19.64
C TYR A 4 48.41 -45.87 20.86
N PHE A 5 48.14 -46.45 22.00
CA PHE A 5 48.86 -46.20 23.25
C PHE A 5 49.47 -47.48 23.82
N THR A 6 50.42 -47.35 24.74
CA THR A 6 51.05 -48.47 25.43
C THR A 6 50.86 -48.33 26.93
N ASN A 7 50.32 -49.35 27.59
CA ASN A 7 50.07 -49.36 29.03
C ASN A 7 51.35 -49.43 29.88
N ARG A 8 52.53 -49.74 29.28
CA ARG A 8 53.79 -49.84 29.95
C ARG A 8 54.94 -49.32 29.08
N PRO A 9 55.52 -48.18 29.37
CA PRO A 9 56.51 -47.53 28.51
C PRO A 9 57.79 -48.36 28.36
N SER A 10 58.14 -49.22 29.31
CA SER A 10 59.43 -49.93 29.36
C SER A 10 59.44 -51.39 28.89
N SER A 11 58.24 -51.97 28.62
CA SER A 11 58.17 -53.40 28.20
C SER A 11 56.94 -53.72 27.35
N ALA A 12 56.36 -52.75 26.71
CA ALA A 12 55.14 -52.97 25.94
C ALA A 12 55.36 -53.66 24.63
N THR A 13 54.91 -54.88 24.50
CA THR A 13 54.88 -55.65 23.25
C THR A 13 53.59 -55.48 22.50
N VAL A 14 52.55 -54.85 23.11
CA VAL A 14 51.23 -54.67 22.52
C VAL A 14 50.82 -53.23 22.63
N CYS A 15 50.42 -52.63 21.48
CA CYS A 15 49.79 -51.33 21.39
C CYS A 15 48.27 -51.54 21.32
N SER A 16 47.53 -50.85 22.18
CA SER A 16 46.11 -50.86 22.13
C SER A 16 45.60 -49.64 21.34
N ALA A 17 44.61 -49.84 20.48
CA ALA A 17 43.95 -48.76 19.72
C ALA A 17 43.19 -47.85 20.65
N CYS A 18 43.20 -46.57 20.40
CA CYS A 18 42.29 -45.65 21.07
C CYS A 18 40.84 -45.91 20.59
N GLU A 19 39.93 -45.97 21.54
CA GLU A 19 38.49 -46.07 21.24
C GLU A 19 37.97 -44.80 20.56
N ALA A 20 36.87 -44.93 19.85
CA ALA A 20 36.18 -43.78 19.25
C ALA A 20 35.90 -42.71 20.32
N GLY A 21 36.05 -41.45 19.97
CA GLY A 21 35.97 -40.30 20.88
C GLY A 21 37.29 -39.96 21.57
N THR A 22 38.35 -40.78 21.35
CA THR A 22 39.67 -40.51 21.91
C THR A 22 40.75 -40.56 20.82
N PHE A 23 41.88 -39.95 21.08
CA PHE A 23 43.01 -39.96 20.16
C PHE A 23 44.34 -40.09 20.90
N SER A 24 45.38 -40.50 20.21
CA SER A 24 46.73 -40.45 20.73
C SER A 24 47.77 -40.04 19.69
N LYS A 25 48.66 -39.20 20.08
CA LYS A 25 49.90 -38.92 19.31
C LYS A 25 50.93 -40.07 19.43
N ALA A 26 51.88 -40.05 18.58
CA ALA A 26 53.03 -41.06 18.68
C ALA A 26 53.63 -41.03 20.08
N LEU A 27 53.94 -42.23 20.60
CA LEU A 27 54.59 -42.46 21.91
C LEU A 27 53.66 -42.08 23.13
N SER A 28 52.42 -41.99 22.96
CA SER A 28 51.46 -41.74 24.07
C SER A 28 51.26 -43.01 24.91
N VAL A 29 51.13 -42.80 26.21
CA VAL A 29 50.83 -43.88 27.18
C VAL A 29 49.35 -43.97 27.52
N THR A 30 48.55 -42.98 27.05
CA THR A 30 47.10 -42.89 27.24
C THR A 30 46.44 -42.28 26.02
N CYS A 31 45.18 -42.55 25.82
CA CYS A 31 44.33 -41.84 24.86
C CYS A 31 43.72 -40.59 25.51
N THR A 32 43.66 -39.50 24.75
CA THR A 32 43.08 -38.21 25.19
C THR A 32 41.69 -38.07 24.63
N LEU A 33 40.70 -37.61 25.42
CA LEU A 33 39.34 -37.36 25.00
C LEU A 33 39.30 -36.21 24.00
N CYS A 34 38.52 -36.34 22.93
CA CYS A 34 38.18 -35.23 22.07
C CYS A 34 37.37 -34.19 22.82
N GLN A 35 37.65 -32.91 22.59
CA GLN A 35 36.89 -31.80 23.18
C GLN A 35 35.52 -31.69 22.55
N ALA A 36 34.57 -31.03 23.23
CA ALA A 36 33.27 -30.67 22.65
C ALA A 36 33.47 -29.95 21.29
N GLY A 37 32.64 -30.24 20.33
CA GLY A 37 32.75 -29.75 18.94
C GLY A 37 33.67 -30.62 18.06
N THR A 38 34.34 -31.65 18.63
CA THR A 38 35.22 -32.54 17.88
C THR A 38 34.94 -34.02 18.19
N TYR A 39 35.22 -34.88 17.27
CA TYR A 39 34.98 -36.31 17.36
C TYR A 39 36.19 -37.09 16.81
N SER A 40 36.24 -38.36 17.11
CA SER A 40 37.18 -39.28 16.48
C SER A 40 36.60 -40.67 16.35
N THR A 41 37.06 -41.38 15.33
CA THR A 41 36.81 -42.81 15.16
C THR A 41 37.90 -43.63 15.90
N THR A 42 37.75 -44.93 15.94
CA THR A 42 38.82 -45.83 16.53
C THR A 42 40.15 -45.61 15.86
N SER A 43 41.22 -45.76 16.62
CA SER A 43 42.62 -45.60 16.16
C SER A 43 42.97 -44.22 15.61
N SER A 44 42.27 -43.17 16.00
CA SER A 44 42.53 -41.81 15.54
C SER A 44 43.75 -41.20 16.24
N PHE A 45 44.53 -40.42 15.48
CA PHE A 45 45.70 -39.70 15.98
C PHE A 45 45.38 -38.23 16.32
N GLU A 46 44.20 -37.77 15.91
CA GLU A 46 43.68 -36.43 16.20
C GLU A 46 42.14 -36.43 16.17
N CYS A 47 41.51 -35.43 16.78
CA CYS A 47 40.09 -35.23 16.72
C CYS A 47 39.74 -34.38 15.50
N GLN A 48 38.67 -34.76 14.82
CA GLN A 48 38.11 -34.03 13.68
C GLN A 48 37.04 -33.06 14.18
N LYS A 49 36.96 -31.87 13.61
CA LYS A 49 35.90 -30.90 13.91
C LYS A 49 34.58 -31.36 13.31
N CYS A 50 33.48 -31.14 14.03
CA CYS A 50 32.16 -31.24 13.45
C CYS A 50 32.05 -30.24 12.31
N SER A 51 31.54 -30.67 11.18
CA SER A 51 31.28 -29.79 10.03
C SER A 51 30.07 -28.91 10.29
N LEU A 52 29.90 -27.88 9.46
CA LEU A 52 28.70 -26.98 9.46
C LEU A 52 27.41 -27.79 9.56
N GLY A 53 26.48 -27.34 10.38
CA GLY A 53 25.23 -28.04 10.64
C GLY A 53 25.29 -29.16 11.67
N PHE A 54 26.51 -29.53 12.14
CA PHE A 54 26.70 -30.60 13.10
C PHE A 54 27.41 -30.10 14.37
N PHE A 55 27.16 -30.74 15.47
CA PHE A 55 27.73 -30.40 16.77
C PHE A 55 27.99 -31.64 17.62
N THR A 56 28.78 -31.48 18.66
CA THR A 56 28.83 -32.41 19.79
C THR A 56 29.08 -31.66 21.10
N LYS A 57 28.18 -31.84 22.05
CA LYS A 57 28.23 -31.17 23.36
C LYS A 57 29.21 -31.87 24.33
N ALA A 58 29.30 -33.18 24.24
CA ALA A 58 30.09 -33.99 25.15
C ALA A 58 31.55 -34.09 24.68
N THR A 59 32.48 -34.18 25.62
CA THR A 59 33.83 -34.61 25.35
C THR A 59 33.85 -36.11 25.09
N GLY A 60 34.82 -36.61 24.32
CA GLY A 60 34.92 -38.02 23.99
C GLY A 60 33.85 -38.56 23.04
N SER A 61 33.32 -37.69 22.16
CA SER A 61 32.31 -38.10 21.20
C SER A 61 32.88 -38.88 20.02
N ALA A 62 32.23 -39.96 19.65
CA ALA A 62 32.59 -40.79 18.49
C ALA A 62 32.08 -40.24 17.15
N ALA A 63 31.05 -39.35 17.16
CA ALA A 63 30.45 -38.75 16.00
C ALA A 63 29.79 -37.41 16.37
N CYS A 64 29.55 -36.57 15.36
CA CYS A 64 28.76 -35.35 15.51
C CYS A 64 27.31 -35.62 15.28
N THR A 65 26.43 -34.85 15.94
CA THR A 65 24.98 -34.88 15.82
C THR A 65 24.53 -33.74 14.93
N ALA A 66 23.61 -33.96 14.02
CA ALA A 66 23.00 -32.92 13.19
C ALA A 66 22.15 -31.99 14.06
N CYS A 67 22.23 -30.68 13.83
CA CYS A 67 21.28 -29.74 14.39
C CYS A 67 19.86 -30.06 13.87
N GLN A 68 18.87 -30.01 14.76
CA GLN A 68 17.47 -30.20 14.38
C GLN A 68 16.96 -29.05 13.53
N ALA A 69 15.89 -29.26 12.77
CA ALA A 69 15.20 -28.20 12.07
C ALA A 69 14.86 -27.05 13.03
N GLY A 70 14.97 -25.81 12.56
CA GLY A 70 14.89 -24.60 13.38
C GLY A 70 16.22 -24.16 13.97
N PHE A 71 17.28 -25.00 13.92
CA PHE A 71 18.59 -24.74 14.51
C PHE A 71 19.71 -24.93 13.47
N PHE A 72 20.83 -24.29 13.69
CA PHE A 72 22.02 -24.36 12.83
C PHE A 72 23.31 -24.38 13.62
N ALA A 73 24.37 -24.83 12.99
CA ALA A 73 25.74 -24.71 13.49
C ALA A 73 26.59 -24.03 12.42
N GLY A 74 26.85 -22.74 12.60
CA GLY A 74 27.48 -21.86 11.61
C GLY A 74 29.01 -21.96 11.51
N PHE A 75 29.63 -22.78 12.35
CA PHE A 75 31.11 -22.91 12.40
C PHE A 75 31.53 -24.37 12.56
N ASP A 76 32.63 -24.70 11.92
CA ASP A 76 33.27 -26.01 12.15
C ASP A 76 33.74 -26.12 13.60
N GLY A 77 33.46 -27.27 14.21
CA GLY A 77 33.77 -27.52 15.60
C GLY A 77 32.77 -26.94 16.58
N SER A 78 31.56 -26.74 16.17
CA SER A 78 30.46 -26.26 17.05
C SER A 78 30.17 -27.27 18.16
N SER A 79 30.06 -26.78 19.39
CA SER A 79 29.66 -27.56 20.56
C SER A 79 28.18 -27.52 20.87
N LYS A 80 27.40 -26.71 20.14
CA LYS A 80 25.97 -26.51 20.25
C LYS A 80 25.36 -26.08 18.91
N CYS A 81 24.07 -26.22 18.81
CA CYS A 81 23.29 -25.56 17.74
C CYS A 81 22.65 -24.26 18.28
N ASP A 82 22.66 -23.24 17.45
CA ASP A 82 21.99 -21.98 17.74
C ASP A 82 20.62 -21.97 17.05
N ALA A 83 19.62 -21.38 17.70
CA ALA A 83 18.30 -21.23 17.10
C ALA A 83 18.33 -20.18 15.98
N CYS A 84 17.64 -20.44 14.87
CA CYS A 84 17.45 -19.44 13.82
C CYS A 84 16.85 -18.17 14.41
N PRO A 85 17.38 -16.99 14.08
CA PRO A 85 16.82 -15.73 14.54
C PRO A 85 15.47 -15.44 13.91
N GLU A 86 14.76 -14.48 14.45
CA GLU A 86 13.52 -13.95 13.87
C GLU A 86 13.78 -13.47 12.43
N GLY A 87 12.81 -13.65 11.55
CA GLY A 87 12.95 -13.41 10.11
C GLY A 87 13.61 -14.56 9.33
N PHE A 88 14.11 -15.61 10.04
CA PHE A 88 14.82 -16.74 9.44
C PHE A 88 14.26 -18.08 9.94
N PHE A 89 14.53 -19.12 9.17
CA PHE A 89 14.10 -20.50 9.48
C PHE A 89 15.14 -21.52 9.02
N SER A 90 15.02 -22.75 9.48
CA SER A 90 15.77 -23.89 9.01
C SER A 90 14.82 -25.08 8.85
N GLY A 91 14.45 -25.40 7.61
CA GLY A 91 13.45 -26.43 7.32
C GLY A 91 13.93 -27.88 7.44
N ALA A 92 15.24 -28.09 7.50
CA ALA A 92 15.85 -29.42 7.59
C ALA A 92 16.87 -29.50 8.72
N SER A 93 17.19 -30.72 9.14
CA SER A 93 18.29 -30.98 10.07
C SER A 93 19.64 -30.86 9.36
N GLY A 94 20.69 -30.56 10.12
CA GLY A 94 22.05 -30.50 9.62
C GLY A 94 22.38 -29.24 8.83
N GLN A 95 21.64 -28.16 9.00
CA GLN A 95 21.86 -26.89 8.31
C GLN A 95 23.00 -26.08 9.00
N GLY A 96 23.95 -25.60 8.18
CA GLY A 96 25.03 -24.70 8.62
C GLY A 96 24.61 -23.24 8.72
N ALA A 97 23.45 -22.85 8.17
CA ALA A 97 22.91 -21.50 8.23
C ALA A 97 21.38 -21.54 8.15
N CYS A 98 20.74 -20.49 8.63
CA CYS A 98 19.30 -20.30 8.47
C CYS A 98 18.99 -19.58 7.16
N GLU A 99 17.85 -19.90 6.56
CA GLU A 99 17.32 -19.24 5.38
C GLU A 99 16.44 -18.06 5.78
N SER A 100 16.48 -16.97 5.02
CA SER A 100 15.62 -15.81 5.25
C SER A 100 14.19 -16.05 4.74
N CYS A 101 13.20 -15.55 5.44
CA CYS A 101 11.84 -15.52 4.94
C CYS A 101 11.78 -14.68 3.66
N SER A 102 11.12 -15.21 2.64
CA SER A 102 10.90 -14.52 1.38
C SER A 102 9.83 -13.43 1.53
N LYS A 103 9.74 -12.51 0.57
CA LYS A 103 8.66 -11.51 0.49
C LYS A 103 7.30 -12.18 0.61
N GLY A 104 6.37 -11.51 1.25
CA GLY A 104 5.04 -12.07 1.56
C GLY A 104 5.01 -13.01 2.76
N LYS A 105 6.16 -13.24 3.40
CA LYS A 105 6.28 -14.10 4.58
C LYS A 105 7.09 -13.42 5.69
N TYR A 106 6.90 -13.90 6.91
CA TYR A 106 7.58 -13.41 8.11
C TYR A 106 7.84 -14.53 9.10
N GLN A 107 8.71 -14.26 10.08
CA GLN A 107 8.86 -15.12 11.25
C GLN A 107 9.18 -14.29 12.49
N ASP A 108 8.28 -14.29 13.44
CA ASP A 108 8.31 -13.51 14.68
C ASP A 108 8.96 -14.26 15.86
N ARG A 109 9.35 -15.53 15.66
CA ARG A 109 9.89 -16.38 16.69
C ARG A 109 11.19 -17.04 16.25
N ARG A 110 12.06 -17.26 17.21
CA ARG A 110 13.31 -17.99 16.99
C ARG A 110 13.09 -19.48 16.89
N GLY A 111 14.02 -20.17 16.24
CA GLY A 111 14.06 -21.64 16.21
C GLY A 111 12.95 -22.28 15.39
N GLN A 112 12.44 -21.60 14.39
CA GLN A 112 11.34 -22.06 13.57
C GLN A 112 11.81 -22.81 12.33
N MET A 113 10.99 -23.77 11.90
CA MET A 113 11.25 -24.64 10.74
C MET A 113 10.68 -24.06 9.43
N SER A 114 9.86 -23.03 9.48
CA SER A 114 9.25 -22.40 8.32
C SER A 114 8.85 -20.96 8.62
N CYS A 115 8.62 -20.17 7.58
CA CYS A 115 8.07 -18.84 7.72
C CYS A 115 6.53 -18.86 7.66
N ASN A 116 5.90 -17.96 8.41
CA ASN A 116 4.48 -17.68 8.35
C ASN A 116 4.17 -16.84 7.10
N GLU A 117 2.97 -17.00 6.57
CA GLU A 117 2.51 -16.23 5.41
C GLU A 117 1.75 -14.98 5.87
N CYS A 118 1.94 -13.86 5.19
CA CYS A 118 1.09 -12.70 5.39
C CYS A 118 -0.36 -13.07 5.04
N GLY A 119 -1.28 -12.71 5.90
CA GLY A 119 -2.72 -12.89 5.66
C GLY A 119 -3.27 -11.92 4.63
N GLY A 120 -4.51 -12.16 4.17
CA GLY A 120 -5.21 -11.20 3.33
C GLY A 120 -5.28 -9.82 3.99
N GLY A 121 -5.21 -8.76 3.20
CA GLY A 121 -5.14 -7.38 3.68
C GLY A 121 -3.76 -6.94 4.16
N THR A 122 -2.78 -7.86 4.24
CA THR A 122 -1.42 -7.54 4.68
C THR A 122 -0.37 -7.95 3.66
N TYR A 123 0.78 -7.33 3.70
CA TYR A 123 1.88 -7.60 2.78
C TYR A 123 3.24 -7.53 3.47
N GLN A 124 4.27 -8.06 2.79
CA GLN A 124 5.66 -7.86 3.19
C GLN A 124 6.56 -7.75 1.97
N SER A 125 7.13 -6.58 1.77
CA SER A 125 7.97 -6.27 0.59
C SER A 125 9.43 -6.63 0.76
N SER A 126 9.87 -6.91 1.98
CA SER A 126 11.26 -7.24 2.33
C SER A 126 11.42 -8.72 2.67
N THR A 127 12.63 -9.23 2.55
CA THR A 127 13.01 -10.54 3.05
C THR A 127 13.44 -10.45 4.52
N ALA A 128 13.51 -11.59 5.21
CA ALA A 128 13.93 -11.68 6.61
C ALA A 128 13.09 -10.84 7.59
N SER A 129 11.84 -10.63 7.27
CA SER A 129 10.93 -9.79 8.07
C SER A 129 10.32 -10.57 9.23
N THR A 130 10.01 -9.83 10.30
CA THR A 130 9.42 -10.37 11.53
C THR A 130 7.91 -10.16 11.65
N SER A 131 7.30 -9.38 10.75
CA SER A 131 5.86 -9.10 10.72
C SER A 131 5.40 -8.74 9.31
N CYS A 132 4.09 -8.75 9.09
CA CYS A 132 3.47 -8.20 7.89
C CYS A 132 2.87 -6.83 8.20
N GLU A 133 2.84 -5.96 7.19
CA GLU A 133 2.27 -4.63 7.25
C GLU A 133 0.86 -4.63 6.67
N PRO A 134 -0.11 -3.90 7.24
CA PRO A 134 -1.42 -3.75 6.66
C PRO A 134 -1.34 -2.91 5.37
N CYS A 135 -2.14 -3.27 4.37
CA CYS A 135 -2.28 -2.45 3.18
C CYS A 135 -2.77 -1.04 3.55
N PRO A 136 -2.17 0.01 2.98
CA PRO A 136 -2.62 1.37 3.24
C PRO A 136 -4.01 1.61 2.64
N VAL A 137 -4.67 2.67 3.13
CA VAL A 137 -5.96 3.14 2.60
C VAL A 137 -5.89 3.30 1.08
N GLY A 138 -6.96 2.92 0.39
CA GLY A 138 -7.03 2.91 -1.09
C GLY A 138 -6.36 1.70 -1.75
N HIS A 139 -5.79 0.79 -0.96
CA HIS A 139 -5.12 -0.42 -1.44
C HIS A 139 -5.69 -1.67 -0.76
N PHE A 140 -5.46 -2.82 -1.37
CA PHE A 140 -5.93 -4.10 -0.86
C PHE A 140 -4.95 -5.24 -1.20
N ALA A 141 -5.08 -6.35 -0.48
CA ALA A 141 -4.41 -7.60 -0.79
C ALA A 141 -5.40 -8.75 -0.64
N SER A 142 -5.89 -9.28 -1.74
CA SER A 142 -6.93 -10.32 -1.76
C SER A 142 -6.41 -11.72 -1.39
N SER A 143 -5.13 -11.95 -1.51
CA SER A 143 -4.51 -13.25 -1.28
C SER A 143 -3.52 -13.22 -0.12
N THR A 144 -3.22 -14.39 0.44
CA THR A 144 -2.10 -14.59 1.35
C THR A 144 -0.77 -14.47 0.58
N LYS A 145 0.34 -14.31 1.29
CA LYS A 145 1.71 -14.18 0.75
C LYS A 145 1.94 -12.94 -0.11
N SER A 146 1.12 -11.92 0.01
CA SER A 146 1.27 -10.71 -0.79
C SER A 146 2.58 -9.99 -0.46
N SER A 147 3.37 -9.69 -1.50
CA SER A 147 4.61 -8.91 -1.39
C SER A 147 4.37 -7.41 -1.57
N LYS A 148 3.18 -7.01 -1.98
CA LYS A 148 2.71 -5.63 -2.18
C LYS A 148 1.21 -5.58 -2.06
N CYS A 149 0.67 -4.39 -1.88
CA CYS A 149 -0.76 -4.15 -2.02
C CYS A 149 -1.09 -3.62 -3.41
N ASP A 150 -2.22 -4.00 -3.93
CA ASP A 150 -2.75 -3.48 -5.19
C ASP A 150 -3.66 -2.28 -4.92
N VAL A 151 -3.66 -1.30 -5.83
CA VAL A 151 -4.56 -0.15 -5.75
C VAL A 151 -5.98 -0.59 -6.07
N CYS A 152 -6.97 -0.08 -5.34
CA CYS A 152 -8.37 -0.35 -5.65
C CYS A 152 -8.68 -0.01 -7.11
N PRO A 153 -9.50 -0.79 -7.82
CA PRO A 153 -9.98 -0.47 -9.15
C PRO A 153 -10.72 0.88 -9.20
N GLU A 154 -10.92 1.42 -10.39
CA GLU A 154 -11.71 2.63 -10.56
C GLU A 154 -13.11 2.46 -9.97
N ASN A 155 -13.60 3.53 -9.36
CA ASN A 155 -14.89 3.56 -8.67
C ASN A 155 -15.02 2.55 -7.52
N SER A 156 -13.89 2.10 -6.98
CA SER A 156 -13.85 1.26 -5.80
C SER A 156 -12.91 1.84 -4.75
N ILE A 157 -13.19 1.60 -3.48
CA ILE A 157 -12.50 2.22 -2.34
C ILE A 157 -12.12 1.20 -1.30
N SER A 158 -11.09 1.53 -0.54
CA SER A 158 -10.73 0.92 0.72
C SER A 158 -10.53 2.04 1.75
N PRO A 159 -11.54 2.35 2.56
CA PRO A 159 -11.46 3.44 3.54
C PRO A 159 -10.54 3.09 4.72
N ASP A 160 -10.36 1.83 5.00
CA ASP A 160 -9.56 1.33 6.11
C ASP A 160 -8.27 0.67 5.62
N SER A 161 -7.25 0.66 6.46
CA SER A 161 -6.03 -0.11 6.24
C SER A 161 -6.27 -1.60 6.47
N GLY A 162 -5.49 -2.45 5.81
CA GLY A 162 -5.59 -3.90 5.99
C GLY A 162 -6.77 -4.54 5.27
N THR A 163 -7.31 -3.91 4.25
CA THR A 163 -8.48 -4.38 3.51
C THR A 163 -8.13 -5.51 2.54
N VAL A 164 -8.97 -6.53 2.51
CA VAL A 164 -8.83 -7.70 1.63
C VAL A 164 -9.42 -7.46 0.24
N SER A 165 -10.46 -6.62 0.15
CA SER A 165 -11.16 -6.30 -1.10
C SER A 165 -11.68 -4.88 -1.06
N CYS A 166 -11.77 -4.24 -2.21
CA CYS A 166 -12.33 -2.89 -2.31
C CYS A 166 -13.85 -2.93 -2.46
N SER A 167 -14.51 -1.94 -1.88
CA SER A 167 -15.97 -1.72 -2.01
C SER A 167 -16.25 -0.79 -3.17
N VAL A 168 -17.24 -1.09 -3.99
CA VAL A 168 -17.64 -0.26 -5.14
C VAL A 168 -18.40 0.98 -4.66
N CYS A 169 -18.09 2.14 -5.23
CA CYS A 169 -18.88 3.36 -4.98
C CYS A 169 -20.32 3.19 -5.47
N SER A 170 -21.28 3.56 -4.63
CA SER A 170 -22.69 3.55 -5.01
C SER A 170 -23.00 4.69 -5.98
N TYR A 171 -23.53 4.36 -7.16
CA TYR A 171 -23.93 5.38 -8.14
C TYR A 171 -24.94 6.38 -7.51
N PRO A 172 -24.80 7.68 -7.73
CA PRO A 172 -23.91 8.37 -8.67
C PRO A 172 -22.56 8.84 -8.08
N THR A 173 -22.11 8.33 -6.93
CA THR A 173 -20.80 8.67 -6.40
C THR A 173 -19.70 7.89 -7.12
N ARG A 174 -18.49 8.44 -7.16
CA ARG A 174 -17.28 7.82 -7.71
C ARG A 174 -16.01 8.26 -6.96
N THR A 175 -14.93 7.58 -7.20
CA THR A 175 -13.61 7.99 -6.70
C THR A 175 -13.11 9.22 -7.46
N ASN A 176 -12.26 10.03 -6.80
CA ASN A 176 -11.59 11.17 -7.41
C ASN A 176 -10.11 10.83 -7.65
N GLY A 177 -9.72 10.74 -8.92
CA GLY A 177 -8.33 10.49 -9.29
C GLY A 177 -7.75 9.20 -8.72
N THR A 178 -6.53 9.27 -8.19
CA THR A 178 -5.78 8.13 -7.65
C THR A 178 -6.12 7.81 -6.19
N ASN A 179 -6.78 8.73 -5.48
CA ASN A 179 -7.20 8.49 -4.10
C ASN A 179 -8.41 7.56 -4.05
N ARG A 180 -8.18 6.32 -3.64
CA ARG A 180 -9.20 5.27 -3.51
C ARG A 180 -9.68 5.09 -2.06
N ALA A 181 -9.49 6.10 -1.21
CA ALA A 181 -9.90 6.06 0.19
C ALA A 181 -11.41 6.20 0.38
N ASN A 182 -12.04 7.03 -0.46
CA ASN A 182 -13.47 7.33 -0.37
C ASN A 182 -14.09 7.65 -1.74
N CYS A 183 -15.42 7.61 -1.80
CA CYS A 183 -16.21 8.03 -2.95
C CYS A 183 -16.48 9.53 -2.85
N SER A 184 -15.54 10.38 -3.28
CA SER A 184 -15.52 11.82 -3.05
C SER A 184 -15.86 12.66 -4.29
N ALA A 185 -16.29 12.05 -5.37
CA ALA A 185 -16.70 12.74 -6.60
C ALA A 185 -18.06 12.25 -7.08
N CYS A 186 -18.73 13.03 -7.92
CA CYS A 186 -19.99 12.66 -8.56
C CYS A 186 -19.77 12.25 -10.01
N ALA A 187 -20.61 11.34 -10.49
CA ALA A 187 -20.67 10.95 -11.89
C ALA A 187 -21.07 12.15 -12.79
N PHE A 188 -20.78 12.03 -14.09
CA PHE A 188 -21.23 13.03 -15.06
C PHE A 188 -22.73 13.30 -14.97
N GLY A 189 -23.11 14.58 -15.02
CA GLY A 189 -24.52 15.01 -14.86
C GLY A 189 -24.96 15.16 -13.39
N TYR A 190 -24.03 15.03 -12.43
CA TYR A 190 -24.29 15.23 -11.01
C TYR A 190 -23.26 16.18 -10.41
N TYR A 191 -23.65 16.91 -9.36
CA TYR A 191 -22.78 17.78 -8.56
C TYR A 191 -22.84 17.38 -7.08
N TRP A 192 -21.81 17.72 -6.33
CA TRP A 192 -21.74 17.45 -4.90
C TRP A 192 -22.51 18.53 -4.13
N ASP A 193 -23.45 18.10 -3.29
CA ASP A 193 -24.25 19.00 -2.45
C ASP A 193 -24.26 18.51 -1.00
N ASP A 194 -23.53 19.22 -0.15
CA ASP A 194 -23.48 18.97 1.28
C ASP A 194 -24.36 19.91 2.10
N SER A 195 -25.06 20.86 1.45
CA SER A 195 -25.82 21.92 2.10
C SER A 195 -27.10 21.45 2.80
N SER A 196 -27.60 20.25 2.50
CA SER A 196 -28.91 19.76 2.93
C SER A 196 -28.86 18.57 3.89
N LEU A 197 -27.67 18.11 4.29
CA LEU A 197 -27.53 16.94 5.14
C LEU A 197 -27.18 17.36 6.57
N ALA A 198 -27.76 16.68 7.55
CA ALA A 198 -27.44 16.87 8.97
C ALA A 198 -25.97 16.53 9.28
N GLU A 199 -25.35 15.74 8.41
CA GLU A 199 -23.90 15.44 8.44
C GLU A 199 -23.28 15.78 7.09
N PRO A 200 -22.11 16.46 7.08
CA PRO A 200 -21.45 16.84 5.83
C PRO A 200 -21.02 15.59 5.04
N CYS A 201 -21.26 15.60 3.75
CA CYS A 201 -20.78 14.60 2.82
C CYS A 201 -19.24 14.56 2.87
N GLY A 202 -18.65 13.44 3.24
CA GLY A 202 -17.17 13.28 3.13
C GLY A 202 -16.44 12.78 4.33
N SER A 203 -17.01 12.77 5.54
CA SER A 203 -16.31 12.23 6.71
C SER A 203 -16.55 10.73 6.93
N THR A 204 -17.72 10.22 6.63
CA THR A 204 -18.06 8.79 6.69
C THR A 204 -19.16 8.39 5.69
N ASN A 205 -19.82 9.36 5.06
CA ASN A 205 -21.01 9.12 4.24
C ASN A 205 -20.62 8.99 2.76
N THR A 206 -20.35 7.78 2.33
CA THR A 206 -20.15 7.40 0.93
C THR A 206 -21.48 7.21 0.19
N GLY A 207 -22.57 7.68 0.78
CA GLY A 207 -23.92 7.45 0.28
C GLY A 207 -24.25 8.21 -1.02
N PRO A 208 -25.14 7.68 -1.84
CA PRO A 208 -25.58 8.28 -3.11
C PRO A 208 -26.25 9.66 -2.94
N ASN A 209 -26.62 10.02 -1.71
CA ASN A 209 -27.33 11.25 -1.37
C ASN A 209 -26.49 12.51 -1.48
N CYS A 210 -25.16 12.39 -1.56
CA CYS A 210 -24.25 13.53 -1.71
C CYS A 210 -24.17 14.07 -3.15
N CYS A 211 -24.60 13.29 -4.13
CA CYS A 211 -24.59 13.69 -5.53
C CYS A 211 -26.01 14.00 -6.01
N ARG A 212 -26.24 15.24 -6.38
CA ARG A 212 -27.52 15.70 -6.95
C ARG A 212 -27.43 15.89 -8.45
N ARG A 213 -28.51 15.60 -9.15
CA ARG A 213 -28.60 15.81 -10.59
C ARG A 213 -28.43 17.30 -10.92
N CYS A 214 -27.61 17.57 -11.96
CA CYS A 214 -27.37 18.92 -12.43
C CYS A 214 -28.69 19.62 -12.81
N PRO A 215 -28.87 20.86 -12.40
CA PRO A 215 -30.03 21.68 -12.84
C PRO A 215 -30.01 21.84 -14.37
N ARG A 216 -31.18 21.93 -14.97
CA ARG A 216 -31.28 22.18 -16.41
C ARG A 216 -30.58 23.49 -16.78
N GLY A 217 -29.75 23.48 -17.79
CA GLY A 217 -28.99 24.65 -18.22
C GLY A 217 -27.64 24.81 -17.53
N THR A 218 -27.13 23.74 -16.92
CA THR A 218 -25.77 23.68 -16.38
C THR A 218 -25.06 22.43 -16.85
N GLU A 219 -23.74 22.51 -16.85
CA GLU A 219 -22.84 21.37 -17.00
C GLU A 219 -22.18 21.08 -15.67
N CYS A 220 -22.18 19.80 -15.27
CA CYS A 220 -21.53 19.34 -14.07
C CYS A 220 -20.74 18.06 -14.39
N GLY A 221 -19.60 17.90 -13.74
CA GLY A 221 -18.80 16.69 -13.89
C GLY A 221 -18.03 16.61 -15.21
N ALA A 222 -18.07 17.66 -16.03
CA ALA A 222 -17.17 17.79 -17.17
C ALA A 222 -15.85 18.37 -16.70
N ALA A 223 -14.76 17.68 -17.09
CA ALA A 223 -13.36 18.00 -16.83
C ALA A 223 -12.84 17.81 -15.38
N GLN A 224 -12.09 16.80 -15.29
CA GLN A 224 -11.20 16.29 -14.27
C GLN A 224 -10.04 17.27 -13.93
N THR A 225 -10.32 18.43 -13.45
CA THR A 225 -9.33 19.25 -12.77
C THR A 225 -9.67 19.30 -11.29
N GLU A 226 -8.82 18.73 -10.55
CA GLU A 226 -8.88 18.12 -9.21
C GLU A 226 -9.47 18.92 -8.05
N THR A 227 -9.92 20.13 -8.18
CA THR A 227 -10.29 20.93 -7.01
C THR A 227 -11.50 21.87 -7.13
N LYS A 228 -12.06 22.12 -8.30
CA LYS A 228 -13.01 23.25 -8.48
C LYS A 228 -14.50 22.92 -8.68
N HIS A 229 -14.90 21.68 -8.84
CA HIS A 229 -16.31 21.34 -9.21
C HIS A 229 -17.07 20.53 -8.17
N ARG A 230 -16.72 20.65 -6.90
CA ARG A 230 -17.32 19.84 -5.80
C ARG A 230 -18.65 20.42 -5.27
N TYR A 231 -18.91 21.71 -5.44
CA TYR A 231 -19.99 22.40 -4.75
C TYR A 231 -20.95 23.09 -5.71
N ALA A 232 -22.16 23.39 -5.24
CA ALA A 232 -23.15 24.18 -5.98
C ALA A 232 -22.58 25.49 -6.53
N GLY A 233 -21.60 26.09 -5.84
CA GLY A 233 -20.89 27.30 -6.24
C GLY A 233 -20.16 27.19 -7.60
N ASN A 234 -19.76 26.00 -7.97
CA ASN A 234 -18.93 25.74 -9.17
C ASN A 234 -19.73 25.19 -10.37
N LEU A 235 -21.04 25.33 -10.38
CA LEU A 235 -21.86 24.94 -11.51
C LEU A 235 -21.53 25.83 -12.73
N ILE A 236 -21.18 25.24 -13.85
CA ILE A 236 -20.99 25.93 -15.12
C ILE A 236 -22.37 26.14 -15.73
N VAL A 237 -22.81 27.38 -15.81
CA VAL A 237 -24.06 27.73 -16.44
C VAL A 237 -23.88 27.80 -17.95
N ASN A 238 -24.74 27.12 -18.70
CA ASN A 238 -24.71 27.15 -20.16
C ASN A 238 -25.12 28.53 -20.68
N GLU A 239 -24.65 28.87 -21.87
CA GLU A 239 -25.17 30.06 -22.60
C GLU A 239 -26.69 30.05 -22.66
N LYS A 240 -27.30 31.23 -22.61
CA LYS A 240 -28.74 31.44 -22.56
C LYS A 240 -29.42 31.14 -21.24
N TYR A 241 -28.59 30.85 -20.18
CA TYR A 241 -29.07 30.68 -18.82
C TYR A 241 -28.32 31.62 -17.86
N PHE A 242 -28.94 31.88 -16.71
CA PHE A 242 -28.54 32.85 -15.71
C PHE A 242 -28.66 32.28 -14.31
N ARG A 243 -27.73 32.59 -13.44
CA ARG A 243 -27.73 32.26 -12.02
C ARG A 243 -27.49 33.51 -11.18
N PHE A 244 -28.30 33.73 -10.15
CA PHE A 244 -28.24 34.95 -9.34
C PHE A 244 -27.07 35.00 -8.36
N SER A 245 -26.71 33.87 -7.77
CA SER A 245 -25.62 33.79 -6.79
C SER A 245 -24.83 32.49 -6.91
N GLU A 246 -23.63 32.47 -6.35
CA GLU A 246 -22.77 31.28 -6.33
C GLU A 246 -23.38 30.11 -5.55
N THR A 247 -24.19 30.38 -4.56
CA THR A 247 -24.87 29.35 -3.75
C THR A 247 -26.20 28.88 -4.33
N SER A 248 -26.74 29.59 -5.33
CA SER A 248 -28.01 29.25 -5.91
C SER A 248 -27.93 28.05 -6.85
N THR A 249 -28.73 27.03 -6.60
CA THR A 249 -28.97 25.92 -7.53
C THR A 249 -30.09 26.17 -8.51
N LYS A 250 -30.81 27.31 -8.35
CA LYS A 250 -31.88 27.73 -9.28
C LYS A 250 -31.25 28.43 -10.48
N ILE A 251 -31.51 27.88 -11.65
CA ILE A 251 -30.98 28.35 -12.94
C ILE A 251 -32.18 28.83 -13.76
N TYR A 252 -32.05 30.00 -14.32
CA TYR A 252 -33.14 30.66 -15.07
C TYR A 252 -32.78 30.76 -16.55
N ARG A 253 -33.69 30.47 -17.43
CA ARG A 253 -33.51 30.68 -18.86
C ARG A 253 -33.67 32.17 -19.19
N CYS A 254 -32.71 32.75 -19.89
CA CYS A 254 -32.73 34.12 -20.33
C CYS A 254 -33.65 34.25 -21.56
N GLY A 255 -34.78 34.95 -21.40
CA GLY A 255 -35.74 35.21 -22.47
C GLY A 255 -36.53 33.98 -22.95
N ARG A 256 -37.83 34.19 -23.20
CA ARG A 256 -38.67 33.21 -23.91
C ARG A 256 -38.62 33.39 -25.44
N HIS A 257 -38.19 34.57 -25.90
CA HIS A 257 -38.00 34.88 -27.32
C HIS A 257 -36.52 34.81 -27.68
N HIS A 258 -36.21 34.39 -28.88
CA HIS A 258 -34.85 34.11 -29.36
C HIS A 258 -33.90 35.29 -29.19
N ASN A 259 -34.39 36.53 -29.17
CA ASN A 259 -33.58 37.74 -29.24
C ASN A 259 -32.83 38.10 -27.93
N TYR A 260 -33.35 37.72 -26.74
CA TYR A 260 -32.67 38.05 -25.46
C TYR A 260 -31.85 36.92 -24.87
N ALA A 261 -32.00 35.72 -25.37
CA ALA A 261 -31.30 34.56 -24.83
C ALA A 261 -29.77 34.65 -24.97
N GLN A 262 -29.30 35.33 -26.02
CA GLN A 262 -27.85 35.48 -26.29
C GLN A 262 -27.16 36.45 -25.35
N HIS A 263 -27.85 37.28 -24.60
CA HIS A 263 -27.28 38.23 -23.65
C HIS A 263 -26.72 37.55 -22.40
N CYS A 264 -27.19 36.37 -22.07
CA CYS A 264 -26.65 35.56 -20.96
C CYS A 264 -25.50 34.70 -21.46
N GLY A 265 -24.27 35.06 -21.12
CA GLY A 265 -23.07 34.40 -21.53
C GLY A 265 -22.79 33.08 -20.83
N GLY A 266 -23.54 32.79 -19.75
CA GLY A 266 -23.29 31.62 -18.94
C GLY A 266 -21.90 31.71 -18.20
N GLY A 267 -21.32 30.56 -17.92
CA GLY A 267 -20.03 30.47 -17.26
C GLY A 267 -20.11 30.17 -15.75
N ILE A 268 -19.01 30.31 -15.07
CA ILE A 268 -18.87 30.02 -13.63
C ILE A 268 -19.34 31.20 -12.78
N ILE A 269 -19.12 32.43 -13.25
CA ILE A 269 -19.40 33.66 -12.51
C ILE A 269 -20.91 33.97 -12.56
N PRO A 270 -21.59 34.07 -11.44
CA PRO A 270 -23.02 34.38 -11.40
C PRO A 270 -23.32 35.88 -11.53
N GLY A 271 -24.61 36.20 -11.71
CA GLY A 271 -25.10 37.55 -11.69
C GLY A 271 -24.72 38.36 -12.93
N GLU A 272 -24.59 39.65 -12.77
CA GLU A 272 -24.35 40.61 -13.87
C GLU A 272 -23.07 40.36 -14.66
N ALA A 273 -22.05 39.76 -14.01
CA ALA A 273 -20.77 39.45 -14.68
C ALA A 273 -20.94 38.38 -15.79
N SER A 274 -22.04 37.61 -15.79
CA SER A 274 -22.37 36.68 -16.85
C SER A 274 -23.07 37.31 -18.04
N CYS A 275 -23.39 38.62 -17.99
CA CYS A 275 -24.07 39.32 -19.08
C CYS A 275 -23.11 39.75 -20.18
N ARG A 276 -23.54 39.62 -21.42
CA ARG A 276 -22.82 40.00 -22.65
C ARG A 276 -23.47 41.21 -23.34
N TYR A 277 -22.80 41.75 -24.32
CA TYR A 277 -23.30 42.76 -25.23
C TYR A 277 -23.84 44.03 -24.55
N HIS A 278 -23.10 44.56 -23.56
CA HIS A 278 -23.45 45.74 -22.81
C HIS A 278 -24.80 45.66 -22.06
N SER A 279 -25.27 44.44 -21.81
CA SER A 279 -26.41 44.17 -20.97
C SER A 279 -26.02 44.05 -19.50
N HIS A 280 -26.99 44.26 -18.60
CA HIS A 280 -26.86 44.10 -17.16
C HIS A 280 -28.19 43.74 -16.52
N GLY A 281 -28.21 43.68 -15.17
CA GLY A 281 -29.42 43.40 -14.39
C GLY A 281 -29.89 41.96 -14.48
N PRO A 282 -30.99 41.62 -13.80
CA PRO A 282 -31.55 40.29 -13.77
C PRO A 282 -31.85 39.74 -15.16
N LEU A 283 -31.33 38.53 -15.42
CA LEU A 283 -31.45 37.87 -16.72
C LEU A 283 -30.86 38.67 -17.88
N CYS A 284 -29.96 39.61 -17.61
CA CYS A 284 -29.30 40.47 -18.62
C CYS A 284 -30.28 41.24 -19.53
N ARG A 285 -31.39 41.68 -18.96
CA ARG A 285 -32.52 42.31 -19.73
C ARG A 285 -32.42 43.82 -19.84
N GLN A 286 -31.45 44.45 -19.19
CA GLN A 286 -31.29 45.89 -19.22
C GLN A 286 -30.03 46.23 -19.99
N CYS A 287 -30.02 47.34 -20.70
CA CYS A 287 -28.82 47.87 -21.32
C CYS A 287 -28.08 48.80 -20.37
N LYS A 288 -26.75 48.77 -20.39
CA LYS A 288 -25.90 49.71 -19.63
C LYS A 288 -26.17 51.13 -20.07
N VAL A 289 -25.88 52.10 -19.19
CA VAL A 289 -26.01 53.54 -19.48
C VAL A 289 -25.24 53.87 -20.78
N GLY A 290 -25.91 54.60 -21.65
CA GLY A 290 -25.38 54.93 -22.99
C GLY A 290 -25.72 53.89 -24.08
N TYR A 291 -26.53 52.88 -23.75
CA TYR A 291 -27.03 51.87 -24.72
C TYR A 291 -28.53 51.74 -24.64
N PHE A 292 -29.15 51.32 -25.71
CA PHE A 292 -30.58 51.05 -25.81
C PHE A 292 -30.84 49.73 -26.55
N HIS A 293 -32.02 49.16 -26.39
CA HIS A 293 -32.41 47.92 -27.08
C HIS A 293 -32.68 48.17 -28.58
N GLY A 294 -31.97 47.44 -29.41
CA GLY A 294 -32.27 47.43 -30.85
C GLY A 294 -33.60 46.76 -31.15
N SER A 295 -34.31 47.27 -32.18
CA SER A 295 -35.68 46.91 -32.51
C SER A 295 -35.87 45.47 -32.99
N PHE A 296 -34.83 44.85 -33.56
CA PHE A 296 -34.95 43.55 -34.21
C PHE A 296 -34.39 42.36 -33.42
N ASP A 297 -33.27 42.55 -32.72
CA ASP A 297 -32.57 41.47 -32.05
C ASP A 297 -32.42 41.63 -30.56
N GLY A 298 -32.92 42.75 -30.02
CA GLY A 298 -32.85 43.05 -28.57
C GLY A 298 -31.45 43.32 -28.07
N THR A 299 -30.43 43.42 -28.93
CA THR A 299 -29.05 43.74 -28.52
C THR A 299 -28.95 45.18 -27.98
N CYS A 300 -28.03 45.43 -27.05
CA CYS A 300 -27.79 46.75 -26.54
C CYS A 300 -26.88 47.52 -27.47
N ILE A 301 -27.43 48.49 -28.21
CA ILE A 301 -26.78 49.33 -29.17
C ILE A 301 -26.38 50.65 -28.51
N ARG A 302 -25.20 51.16 -28.78
CA ARG A 302 -24.71 52.43 -28.24
C ARG A 302 -25.59 53.58 -28.74
N CYS A 303 -25.99 54.47 -27.81
CA CYS A 303 -26.69 55.71 -28.19
C CYS A 303 -25.73 56.52 -29.09
N ALA A 304 -26.17 56.82 -30.29
CA ALA A 304 -25.42 57.73 -31.16
C ALA A 304 -25.39 59.14 -30.49
N GLU A 305 -24.21 59.75 -30.39
CA GLU A 305 -24.14 61.15 -30.07
C GLU A 305 -24.92 61.90 -31.12
N ARG A 306 -26.08 62.49 -30.73
CA ARG A 306 -26.74 63.44 -31.63
C ARG A 306 -25.76 64.57 -31.88
N ALA A 307 -25.31 64.63 -33.09
CA ALA A 307 -24.75 65.86 -33.56
C ALA A 307 -25.84 66.94 -33.36
N ILE A 308 -25.64 67.82 -32.40
CA ILE A 308 -26.46 69.03 -32.26
C ILE A 308 -26.00 69.91 -33.43
N LEU A 309 -26.85 69.95 -34.47
CA LEU A 309 -26.82 71.04 -35.47
C LEU A 309 -27.57 72.22 -34.92
#